data_e1376ac07072af4222d7fafb6dfbd5ec
#
_entry.id   e1376ac07072af4222d7fafb6dfbd5ec
#
_cell.length_a   1.000
_cell.length_b   1.000
_cell.length_c   1.000
_cell.angle_alpha   90.00
_cell.angle_beta   90.00
_cell.angle_gamma   90.00
#
_symmetry.space_group_name_H-M   'P 1'
#
loop_
_entity.id
_entity.type
_entity.pdbx_description
1 polymer ?
#
loop_
_entity_poly.entity_id
_entity_poly.type
_entity_poly.pdbx_seq_one_letter_code
_entity_poly.pdbx_strand_id
1 'polypeptide(L)'
;MTRYITTSWDDGHPCDRRLADLLGKYNLKGTFYVPRQNPERLVMKEPEIADLGHSFEIGGHTLRHLNLRRLSAAEARAEIQGSFHWLRSVLHKDPVSFCPPFGAYSKRSLADIYAVGFRVVRSVELLSPDQKTGVLPTTIQMFDHTSLTLLKHLLKRGRFRNLGLWVNTRFTADTRRLVDHYLEFIAEHGGCLHLWGHSWEIDEHGYWDKLERIFSSISMLPGFTYVENGELAKTS
;
A
#
# COMPACT_ATOMS: atom_id res chain seq x y z
N MET A 1 -12.99 19.91 0.56
CA MET A 1 -11.75 19.14 0.76
C MET A 1 -11.94 17.77 0.14
N THR A 2 -10.93 17.24 -0.54
CA THR A 2 -11.02 15.97 -1.23
C THR A 2 -10.88 14.82 -0.22
N ARG A 3 -11.65 13.76 -0.37
CA ARG A 3 -11.72 12.60 0.50
C ARG A 3 -11.49 11.35 -0.33
N TYR A 4 -10.40 10.63 -0.07
CA TYR A 4 -10.02 9.46 -0.84
C TYR A 4 -10.07 8.19 -0.01
N ILE A 5 -10.35 7.09 -0.69
CA ILE A 5 -10.14 5.72 -0.20
C ILE A 5 -9.28 5.00 -1.23
N THR A 6 -8.21 4.38 -0.77
CA THR A 6 -7.34 3.53 -1.59
C THR A 6 -6.95 2.28 -0.81
N THR A 7 -6.61 1.21 -1.53
CA THR A 7 -6.03 0.01 -0.94
C THR A 7 -4.75 -0.38 -1.66
N SER A 8 -3.82 -1.02 -0.95
CA SER A 8 -2.61 -1.55 -1.58
C SER A 8 -2.16 -2.87 -0.93
N TRP A 9 -1.58 -3.76 -1.75
CA TRP A 9 -1.29 -5.13 -1.36
C TRP A 9 0.09 -5.51 -1.85
N ASP A 10 0.90 -6.08 -0.96
CA ASP A 10 2.30 -6.34 -1.24
C ASP A 10 2.56 -7.82 -1.56
N ASP A 11 3.73 -8.07 -2.16
CA ASP A 11 4.36 -9.35 -2.46
C ASP A 11 3.87 -10.10 -3.70
N GLY A 12 2.74 -9.74 -4.31
CA GLY A 12 2.26 -10.39 -5.52
C GLY A 12 1.93 -11.89 -5.34
N HIS A 13 1.49 -12.28 -4.13
CA HIS A 13 1.21 -13.67 -3.80
C HIS A 13 -0.02 -14.19 -4.56
N PRO A 14 -0.13 -15.52 -4.89
CA PRO A 14 -1.29 -16.08 -5.58
C PRO A 14 -2.65 -15.81 -4.92
N CYS A 15 -2.70 -15.59 -3.59
CA CYS A 15 -3.91 -15.16 -2.88
C CYS A 15 -4.41 -13.77 -3.30
N ASP A 16 -3.60 -12.96 -4.01
CA ASP A 16 -4.02 -11.66 -4.54
C ASP A 16 -5.18 -11.79 -5.54
N ARG A 17 -5.35 -12.94 -6.18
CA ARG A 17 -6.51 -13.20 -7.05
C ARG A 17 -7.82 -13.20 -6.26
N ARG A 18 -7.87 -13.95 -5.13
CA ARG A 18 -9.03 -13.93 -4.22
C ARG A 18 -9.30 -12.53 -3.67
N LEU A 19 -8.23 -11.80 -3.37
CA LEU A 19 -8.32 -10.43 -2.91
C LEU A 19 -8.87 -9.48 -3.99
N ALA A 20 -8.45 -9.65 -5.23
CA ALA A 20 -8.96 -8.90 -6.38
C ALA A 20 -10.46 -9.15 -6.61
N ASP A 21 -10.91 -10.41 -6.50
CA ASP A 21 -12.33 -10.77 -6.57
C ASP A 21 -13.13 -10.05 -5.48
N LEU A 22 -12.57 -9.99 -4.25
CA LEU A 22 -13.21 -9.32 -3.13
C LEU A 22 -13.25 -7.79 -3.32
N LEU A 23 -12.17 -7.16 -3.83
CA LEU A 23 -12.16 -5.75 -4.19
C LEU A 23 -13.20 -5.44 -5.27
N GLY A 24 -13.27 -6.28 -6.31
CA GLY A 24 -14.26 -6.17 -7.38
C GLY A 24 -15.70 -6.27 -6.88
N LYS A 25 -15.98 -7.22 -5.97
CA LYS A 25 -17.30 -7.38 -5.33
C LYS A 25 -17.80 -6.10 -4.66
N TYR A 26 -16.90 -5.33 -4.05
CA TYR A 26 -17.23 -4.08 -3.34
C TYR A 26 -16.93 -2.82 -4.15
N ASN A 27 -16.59 -2.96 -5.42
CA ASN A 27 -16.22 -1.85 -6.32
C ASN A 27 -15.12 -0.94 -5.72
N LEU A 28 -14.14 -1.55 -5.03
CA LEU A 28 -13.01 -0.87 -4.46
C LEU A 28 -11.82 -0.86 -5.42
N LYS A 29 -11.02 0.20 -5.36
CA LYS A 29 -9.76 0.31 -6.09
C LYS A 29 -8.61 -0.27 -5.28
N GLY A 30 -7.62 -0.84 -5.96
CA GLY A 30 -6.45 -1.44 -5.34
C GLY A 30 -5.20 -1.33 -6.20
N THR A 31 -4.05 -1.23 -5.52
CA THR A 31 -2.72 -1.28 -6.13
C THR A 31 -1.98 -2.50 -5.59
N PHE A 32 -1.52 -3.37 -6.48
CA PHE A 32 -0.74 -4.55 -6.11
C PHE A 32 0.74 -4.29 -6.38
N TYR A 33 1.57 -4.34 -5.34
CA TYR A 33 3.02 -4.16 -5.44
C TYR A 33 3.70 -5.52 -5.60
N VAL A 34 4.20 -5.77 -6.80
CA VAL A 34 4.65 -7.11 -7.20
C VAL A 34 6.16 -7.12 -7.48
N PRO A 35 6.95 -7.97 -6.80
CA PRO A 35 8.31 -8.29 -7.20
C PRO A 35 8.28 -9.37 -8.28
N ARG A 36 9.33 -9.47 -9.09
CA ARG A 36 9.46 -10.60 -10.03
C ARG A 36 9.73 -11.92 -9.31
N GLN A 37 10.48 -11.84 -8.21
CA GLN A 37 10.81 -12.97 -7.35
C GLN A 37 10.76 -12.53 -5.90
N ASN A 38 10.31 -13.43 -5.03
CA ASN A 38 10.37 -13.24 -3.59
C ASN A 38 10.98 -14.50 -2.96
N PRO A 39 12.15 -14.41 -2.28
CA PRO A 39 12.80 -15.57 -1.67
C PRO A 39 12.01 -16.15 -0.47
N GLU A 40 11.09 -15.38 0.09
CA GLU A 40 10.33 -15.76 1.28
C GLU A 40 8.93 -16.29 0.95
N ARG A 41 8.38 -15.94 -0.23
CA ARG A 41 6.99 -16.20 -0.60
C ARG A 41 6.82 -16.54 -2.09
N LEU A 42 5.75 -17.24 -2.40
CA LEU A 42 5.34 -17.47 -3.79
C LEU A 42 4.91 -16.15 -4.44
N VAL A 43 5.19 -16.01 -5.71
CA VAL A 43 4.76 -14.88 -6.54
C VAL A 43 3.92 -15.43 -7.69
N MET A 44 2.85 -14.72 -8.06
CA MET A 44 2.05 -15.00 -9.26
C MET A 44 2.93 -15.07 -10.52
N LYS A 45 2.52 -15.85 -11.51
CA LYS A 45 3.18 -15.92 -12.82
C LYS A 45 2.87 -14.66 -13.63
N GLU A 46 3.76 -14.31 -14.55
CA GLU A 46 3.60 -13.11 -15.41
C GLU A 46 2.22 -13.00 -16.12
N PRO A 47 1.63 -14.09 -16.66
CA PRO A 47 0.28 -14.02 -17.23
C PRO A 47 -0.81 -13.65 -16.21
N GLU A 48 -0.68 -14.11 -14.96
CA GLU A 48 -1.64 -13.80 -13.88
C GLU A 48 -1.51 -12.33 -13.43
N ILE A 49 -0.27 -11.80 -13.41
CA ILE A 49 0.01 -10.40 -13.13
C ILE A 49 -0.53 -9.50 -14.25
N ALA A 50 -0.36 -9.90 -15.50
CA ALA A 50 -0.88 -9.17 -16.65
C ALA A 50 -2.42 -9.11 -16.61
N ASP A 51 -3.07 -10.25 -16.31
CA ASP A 51 -4.53 -10.34 -16.16
C ASP A 51 -5.04 -9.42 -15.03
N LEU A 52 -4.42 -9.48 -13.85
CA LEU A 52 -4.72 -8.59 -12.73
C LEU A 52 -4.57 -7.11 -13.10
N GLY A 53 -3.55 -6.79 -13.91
CA GLY A 53 -3.24 -5.44 -14.39
C GLY A 53 -4.26 -4.84 -15.39
N HIS A 54 -5.27 -5.60 -15.84
CA HIS A 54 -6.40 -5.08 -16.60
C HIS A 54 -7.43 -4.36 -15.72
N SER A 55 -7.56 -4.80 -14.46
CA SER A 55 -8.58 -4.30 -13.54
C SER A 55 -8.04 -3.43 -12.41
N PHE A 56 -6.75 -3.61 -12.06
CA PHE A 56 -6.11 -2.96 -10.93
C PHE A 56 -4.74 -2.40 -11.32
N GLU A 57 -4.26 -1.44 -10.54
CA GLU A 57 -2.88 -0.95 -10.69
C GLU A 57 -1.88 -2.00 -10.20
N ILE A 58 -0.84 -2.23 -11.02
CA ILE A 58 0.33 -3.02 -10.64
C ILE A 58 1.51 -2.08 -10.45
N GLY A 59 2.07 -2.05 -9.25
CA GLY A 59 3.23 -1.25 -8.87
C GLY A 59 4.48 -2.09 -8.65
N GLY A 60 5.65 -1.44 -8.66
CA GLY A 60 6.94 -2.09 -8.42
C GLY A 60 7.20 -2.41 -6.94
N HIS A 61 7.87 -3.56 -6.69
CA HIS A 61 8.25 -3.99 -5.33
C HIS A 61 9.69 -4.55 -5.30
N THR A 62 10.62 -3.86 -5.96
CA THR A 62 11.95 -4.33 -6.38
C THR A 62 11.87 -5.56 -7.32
N LEU A 63 13.00 -5.97 -7.88
CA LEU A 63 13.00 -7.14 -8.77
C LEU A 63 12.96 -8.45 -7.96
N ARG A 64 13.69 -8.53 -6.84
CA ARG A 64 13.88 -9.74 -6.02
C ARG A 64 13.46 -9.56 -4.56
N HIS A 65 12.57 -8.62 -4.26
CA HIS A 65 12.08 -8.33 -2.90
C HIS A 65 13.20 -8.02 -1.91
N LEU A 66 14.24 -7.29 -2.35
CA LEU A 66 15.40 -7.00 -1.51
C LEU A 66 15.25 -5.68 -0.75
N ASN A 67 15.81 -5.65 0.47
CA ASN A 67 15.85 -4.44 1.30
C ASN A 67 16.86 -3.43 0.73
N LEU A 68 16.38 -2.35 0.10
CA LEU A 68 17.19 -1.35 -0.58
C LEU A 68 18.22 -0.65 0.33
N ARG A 69 18.01 -0.63 1.65
CA ARG A 69 18.98 -0.02 2.59
C ARG A 69 20.17 -0.92 2.91
N ARG A 70 20.09 -2.21 2.58
CA ARG A 70 21.16 -3.20 2.80
C ARG A 70 22.04 -3.43 1.57
N LEU A 71 21.67 -2.83 0.45
CA LEU A 71 22.36 -2.96 -0.82
C LEU A 71 23.34 -1.80 -1.06
N SER A 72 24.36 -2.05 -1.86
CA SER A 72 25.13 -0.97 -2.44
C SER A 72 24.25 -0.10 -3.35
N ALA A 73 24.72 1.09 -3.66
CA ALA A 73 23.96 2.00 -4.52
C ALA A 73 23.74 1.44 -5.94
N ALA A 74 24.67 0.69 -6.47
CA ALA A 74 24.55 0.08 -7.79
C ALA A 74 23.54 -1.08 -7.79
N GLU A 75 23.56 -1.94 -6.76
CA GLU A 75 22.59 -3.03 -6.59
C GLU A 75 21.19 -2.51 -6.36
N ALA A 76 21.01 -1.48 -5.49
CA ALA A 76 19.70 -0.87 -5.24
C ALA A 76 19.12 -0.29 -6.53
N ARG A 77 19.93 0.40 -7.34
CA ARG A 77 19.52 0.92 -8.63
C ARG A 77 19.14 -0.21 -9.59
N ALA A 78 19.91 -1.28 -9.66
CA ALA A 78 19.61 -2.44 -10.51
C ALA A 78 18.27 -3.10 -10.13
N GLU A 79 17.98 -3.24 -8.82
CA GLU A 79 16.69 -3.75 -8.32
C GLU A 79 15.51 -2.86 -8.73
N ILE A 80 15.66 -1.53 -8.63
CA ILE A 80 14.63 -0.56 -8.99
C ILE A 80 14.40 -0.57 -10.52
N GLN A 81 15.46 -0.42 -11.30
CA GLN A 81 15.38 -0.41 -12.76
C GLN A 81 14.86 -1.74 -13.31
N GLY A 82 15.37 -2.86 -12.77
CA GLY A 82 14.92 -4.20 -13.15
C GLY A 82 13.42 -4.40 -12.90
N SER A 83 12.92 -3.93 -11.77
CA SER A 83 11.48 -3.96 -11.46
C SER A 83 10.65 -3.14 -12.48
N PHE A 84 11.08 -1.92 -12.80
CA PHE A 84 10.38 -1.04 -13.75
C PHE A 84 10.33 -1.67 -15.15
N HIS A 85 11.47 -2.10 -15.68
CA HIS A 85 11.53 -2.64 -17.04
C HIS A 85 10.82 -3.98 -17.17
N TRP A 86 10.92 -4.83 -16.15
CA TRP A 86 10.18 -6.09 -16.10
C TRP A 86 8.68 -5.85 -16.10
N LEU A 87 8.15 -5.01 -15.19
CA LEU A 87 6.71 -4.70 -15.14
C LEU A 87 6.23 -4.06 -16.44
N ARG A 88 7.00 -3.15 -17.03
CA ARG A 88 6.69 -2.57 -18.33
C ARG A 88 6.55 -3.63 -19.42
N SER A 89 7.38 -4.66 -19.41
CA SER A 89 7.28 -5.76 -20.39
C SER A 89 6.07 -6.65 -20.15
N VAL A 90 5.68 -6.89 -18.88
CA VAL A 90 4.51 -7.71 -18.53
C VAL A 90 3.19 -6.99 -18.79
N LEU A 91 3.14 -5.68 -18.46
CA LEU A 91 1.92 -4.89 -18.51
C LEU A 91 1.72 -4.14 -19.83
N HIS A 92 2.73 -4.09 -20.70
CA HIS A 92 2.75 -3.28 -21.92
C HIS A 92 2.45 -1.79 -21.69
N LYS A 93 2.69 -1.30 -20.46
CA LYS A 93 2.54 0.10 -20.05
C LYS A 93 3.55 0.41 -18.93
N ASP A 94 3.87 1.69 -18.75
CA ASP A 94 4.78 2.11 -17.67
C ASP A 94 4.10 1.96 -16.31
N PRO A 95 4.72 1.28 -15.31
CA PRO A 95 4.21 1.25 -13.95
C PRO A 95 4.37 2.63 -13.31
N VAL A 96 3.36 3.06 -12.53
CA VAL A 96 3.30 4.42 -11.97
C VAL A 96 3.81 4.48 -10.54
N SER A 97 3.50 3.47 -9.73
CA SER A 97 3.80 3.45 -8.29
C SER A 97 4.82 2.39 -7.90
N PHE A 98 5.51 2.64 -6.80
CA PHE A 98 6.52 1.76 -6.25
C PHE A 98 6.39 1.66 -4.72
N CYS A 99 6.52 0.46 -4.18
CA CYS A 99 6.66 0.24 -2.75
C CYS A 99 8.01 -0.40 -2.45
N PRO A 100 8.88 0.22 -1.66
CA PRO A 100 10.11 -0.43 -1.20
C PRO A 100 9.77 -1.57 -0.21
N PRO A 101 10.30 -2.79 -0.41
CA PRO A 101 10.16 -3.87 0.57
C PRO A 101 10.57 -3.42 1.98
N PHE A 102 9.82 -3.88 3.01
CA PHE A 102 10.02 -3.51 4.42
C PHE A 102 9.89 -1.99 4.71
N GLY A 103 9.42 -1.20 3.75
CA GLY A 103 9.44 0.26 3.81
C GLY A 103 10.85 0.85 3.90
N ALA A 104 11.85 0.12 3.40
CA ALA A 104 13.27 0.42 3.58
C ALA A 104 13.87 1.09 2.33
N TYR A 105 14.04 2.41 2.38
CA TYR A 105 14.68 3.20 1.32
C TYR A 105 15.56 4.31 1.89
N SER A 106 16.47 4.81 1.08
CA SER A 106 17.30 5.98 1.34
C SER A 106 16.86 7.16 0.45
N LYS A 107 17.36 8.37 0.72
CA LYS A 107 17.15 9.53 -0.19
C LYS A 107 17.64 9.23 -1.61
N ARG A 108 18.76 8.49 -1.73
CA ARG A 108 19.31 8.08 -3.01
C ARG A 108 18.38 7.07 -3.72
N SER A 109 17.93 6.02 -3.03
CA SER A 109 16.99 5.05 -3.61
C SER A 109 15.70 5.75 -4.08
N LEU A 110 15.20 6.72 -3.31
CA LEU A 110 14.05 7.51 -3.68
C LEU A 110 14.29 8.30 -4.98
N ALA A 111 15.45 8.93 -5.12
CA ALA A 111 15.82 9.62 -6.35
C ALA A 111 15.95 8.66 -7.54
N ASP A 112 16.55 7.47 -7.35
CA ASP A 112 16.66 6.45 -8.38
C ASP A 112 15.27 5.90 -8.81
N ILE A 113 14.30 5.77 -7.87
CA ILE A 113 12.91 5.36 -8.16
C ILE A 113 12.22 6.38 -9.08
N TYR A 114 12.33 7.67 -8.76
CA TYR A 114 11.74 8.71 -9.62
C TYR A 114 12.46 8.83 -10.96
N ALA A 115 13.78 8.70 -10.97
CA ALA A 115 14.60 8.82 -12.19
C ALA A 115 14.29 7.72 -13.23
N VAL A 116 13.86 6.53 -12.80
CA VAL A 116 13.49 5.44 -13.73
C VAL A 116 12.08 5.62 -14.32
N GLY A 117 11.22 6.42 -13.67
CA GLY A 117 9.88 6.72 -14.20
C GLY A 117 8.70 6.50 -13.24
N PHE A 118 8.91 5.90 -12.07
CA PHE A 118 7.86 5.86 -11.05
C PHE A 118 7.52 7.27 -10.56
N ARG A 119 6.25 7.53 -10.26
CA ARG A 119 5.77 8.84 -9.83
C ARG A 119 5.26 8.87 -8.40
N VAL A 120 4.90 7.73 -7.84
CA VAL A 120 4.43 7.58 -6.47
C VAL A 120 5.26 6.52 -5.76
N VAL A 121 5.68 6.81 -4.54
CA VAL A 121 6.31 5.83 -3.66
C VAL A 121 5.41 5.63 -2.44
N ARG A 122 4.95 4.40 -2.19
CA ARG A 122 4.19 4.09 -0.99
C ARG A 122 5.15 3.73 0.14
N SER A 123 5.00 4.38 1.27
CA SER A 123 5.72 4.06 2.51
C SER A 123 4.90 3.12 3.41
N VAL A 124 5.50 2.61 4.48
CA VAL A 124 4.82 1.87 5.54
C VAL A 124 4.54 2.75 6.77
N GLU A 125 4.36 4.06 6.56
CA GLU A 125 3.96 4.97 7.64
C GLU A 125 2.51 4.71 8.01
N LEU A 126 2.24 4.38 9.28
CA LEU A 126 0.90 4.06 9.77
C LEU A 126 0.19 5.25 10.39
N LEU A 127 -1.13 5.15 10.52
CA LEU A 127 -2.01 6.08 11.20
C LEU A 127 -1.92 7.50 10.61
N SER A 128 -1.66 7.61 9.31
CA SER A 128 -1.63 8.89 8.60
C SER A 128 -2.82 9.00 7.64
N PRO A 129 -3.70 9.98 7.81
CA PRO A 129 -4.74 10.30 6.85
C PRO A 129 -4.23 11.26 5.76
N ASP A 130 -2.92 11.60 5.77
CA ASP A 130 -2.35 12.60 4.88
C ASP A 130 -2.30 12.11 3.44
N GLN A 131 -2.57 13.05 2.54
CA GLN A 131 -2.33 12.92 1.13
C GLN A 131 -1.06 13.71 0.81
N LYS A 132 0.08 13.01 0.69
CA LYS A 132 1.36 13.63 0.36
C LYS A 132 1.74 13.29 -1.06
N THR A 133 2.19 14.30 -1.80
CA THR A 133 2.75 14.12 -3.12
C THR A 133 4.10 13.39 -3.06
N GLY A 134 4.29 12.45 -3.93
CA GLY A 134 5.53 11.70 -4.10
C GLY A 134 5.67 10.50 -3.16
N VAL A 135 5.64 10.71 -1.84
CA VAL A 135 5.71 9.61 -0.85
C VAL A 135 4.39 9.49 -0.11
N LEU A 136 3.61 8.47 -0.47
CA LEU A 136 2.29 8.21 0.06
C LEU A 136 2.39 7.45 1.39
N PRO A 137 1.85 8.00 2.51
CA PRO A 137 1.73 7.26 3.75
C PRO A 137 0.57 6.27 3.70
N THR A 138 0.44 5.46 4.75
CA THR A 138 -0.69 4.55 4.94
C THR A 138 -1.45 4.88 6.21
N THR A 139 -2.71 4.47 6.26
CA THR A 139 -3.52 4.67 7.46
C THR A 139 -3.54 3.41 8.30
N ILE A 140 -3.91 2.27 7.73
CA ILE A 140 -4.16 1.04 8.48
C ILE A 140 -3.56 -0.16 7.72
N GLN A 141 -2.76 -0.96 8.43
CA GLN A 141 -2.37 -2.29 7.96
C GLN A 141 -3.47 -3.29 8.35
N MET A 142 -3.81 -4.15 7.41
CA MET A 142 -4.78 -5.24 7.60
C MET A 142 -4.14 -6.43 8.32
N PHE A 143 -3.56 -6.15 9.47
CA PHE A 143 -2.93 -7.09 10.38
C PHE A 143 -3.20 -6.65 11.83
N ASP A 144 -3.35 -7.60 12.77
CA ASP A 144 -3.63 -7.29 14.17
C ASP A 144 -2.34 -6.87 14.89
N HIS A 145 -2.16 -5.59 15.03
CA HIS A 145 -1.13 -5.00 15.86
C HIS A 145 -1.58 -4.84 17.31
N THR A 146 -0.62 -4.86 18.24
CA THR A 146 -0.88 -4.38 19.60
C THR A 146 -0.72 -2.86 19.66
N SER A 147 -1.39 -2.19 20.62
CA SER A 147 -1.21 -0.75 20.85
C SER A 147 0.25 -0.38 21.10
N LEU A 148 1.01 -1.27 21.79
CA LEU A 148 2.44 -1.06 22.03
C LEU A 148 3.26 -1.10 20.74
N THR A 149 2.90 -1.97 19.79
CA THR A 149 3.54 -2.03 18.45
C THR A 149 3.30 -0.75 17.68
N LEU A 150 2.07 -0.26 17.65
CA LEU A 150 1.72 1.01 17.00
C LEU A 150 2.47 2.19 17.63
N LEU A 151 2.51 2.27 18.96
CA LEU A 151 3.26 3.30 19.68
C LEU A 151 4.75 3.29 19.31
N LYS A 152 5.40 2.12 19.36
CA LYS A 152 6.80 1.97 18.97
C LYS A 152 7.06 2.39 17.53
N HIS A 153 6.15 2.05 16.61
CA HIS A 153 6.23 2.44 15.20
C HIS A 153 6.21 3.97 15.04
N LEU A 154 5.25 4.64 15.69
CA LEU A 154 5.11 6.10 15.63
C LEU A 154 6.31 6.84 16.23
N LEU A 155 6.75 6.43 17.41
CA LEU A 155 7.90 7.03 18.10
C LEU A 155 9.20 6.84 17.31
N LYS A 156 9.47 5.62 16.82
CA LYS A 156 10.68 5.32 16.02
C LYS A 156 10.77 6.18 14.75
N ARG A 157 9.63 6.57 14.19
CA ARG A 157 9.54 7.37 12.96
C ARG A 157 9.33 8.85 13.21
N GLY A 158 9.24 9.30 14.47
CA GLY A 158 9.02 10.71 14.83
C GLY A 158 7.66 11.25 14.35
N ARG A 159 6.61 10.42 14.35
CA ARG A 159 5.27 10.76 13.82
C ARG A 159 4.35 11.29 14.92
N PHE A 160 4.75 12.37 15.57
CA PHE A 160 4.00 12.95 16.70
C PHE A 160 2.58 13.42 16.33
N ARG A 161 2.36 13.91 15.10
CA ARG A 161 1.02 14.28 14.65
C ARG A 161 0.09 13.05 14.57
N ASN A 162 0.58 11.95 13.99
CA ASN A 162 -0.17 10.70 13.91
C ASN A 162 -0.43 10.13 15.31
N LEU A 163 0.53 10.28 16.23
CA LEU A 163 0.34 9.93 17.64
C LEU A 163 -0.81 10.75 18.25
N GLY A 164 -0.87 12.06 18.01
CA GLY A 164 -1.96 12.92 18.46
C GLY A 164 -3.34 12.49 17.93
N LEU A 165 -3.43 12.11 16.66
CA LEU A 165 -4.66 11.56 16.09
C LEU A 165 -5.05 10.23 16.74
N TRP A 166 -4.09 9.35 16.99
CA TRP A 166 -4.34 8.06 17.61
C TRP A 166 -4.76 8.15 19.09
N VAL A 167 -4.33 9.17 19.82
CA VAL A 167 -4.81 9.45 21.20
C VAL A 167 -6.33 9.57 21.25
N ASN A 168 -6.94 10.22 20.24
CA ASN A 168 -8.40 10.39 20.16
C ASN A 168 -9.15 9.05 20.02
N THR A 169 -8.50 8.01 19.58
CA THR A 169 -9.04 6.64 19.53
C THR A 169 -8.89 5.88 20.84
N ARG A 170 -8.41 6.54 21.90
CA ARG A 170 -8.04 5.92 23.19
C ARG A 170 -6.98 4.80 23.02
N PHE A 171 -6.03 5.02 22.12
CA PHE A 171 -4.96 4.10 21.79
C PHE A 171 -5.43 2.70 21.33
N THR A 172 -6.59 2.62 20.69
CA THR A 172 -7.08 1.34 20.18
C THR A 172 -6.15 0.78 19.10
N ALA A 173 -6.02 -0.54 19.07
CA ALA A 173 -5.41 -1.28 17.96
C ALA A 173 -6.46 -2.08 17.17
N ASP A 174 -7.73 -1.99 17.56
CA ASP A 174 -8.83 -2.63 16.84
C ASP A 174 -8.98 -2.01 15.45
N THR A 175 -8.77 -2.82 14.41
CA THR A 175 -8.77 -2.37 13.01
C THR A 175 -10.08 -1.70 12.62
N ARG A 176 -11.23 -2.25 13.08
CA ARG A 176 -12.56 -1.70 12.75
C ARG A 176 -12.75 -0.31 13.34
N ARG A 177 -12.44 -0.15 14.63
CA ARG A 177 -12.52 1.15 15.31
C ARG A 177 -11.59 2.19 14.71
N LEU A 178 -10.39 1.76 14.26
CA LEU A 178 -9.47 2.64 13.55
C LEU A 178 -10.07 3.07 12.20
N VAL A 179 -10.64 2.16 11.42
CA VAL A 179 -11.31 2.49 10.16
C VAL A 179 -12.41 3.52 10.39
N ASP A 180 -13.32 3.26 11.33
CA ASP A 180 -14.45 4.15 11.62
C ASP A 180 -13.96 5.55 12.03
N HIS A 181 -12.99 5.63 12.95
CA HIS A 181 -12.40 6.90 13.39
C HIS A 181 -11.75 7.70 12.25
N TYR A 182 -10.93 7.03 11.40
CA TYR A 182 -10.27 7.73 10.30
C TYR A 182 -11.24 8.11 9.19
N LEU A 183 -12.31 7.36 8.97
CA LEU A 183 -13.39 7.79 8.07
C LEU A 183 -14.07 9.05 8.54
N GLU A 184 -14.45 9.13 9.84
CA GLU A 184 -15.03 10.32 10.45
C GLU A 184 -14.08 11.53 10.33
N PHE A 185 -12.81 11.34 10.70
CA PHE A 185 -11.80 12.40 10.58
C PHE A 185 -11.63 12.89 9.14
N ILE A 186 -11.56 12.00 8.17
CA ILE A 186 -11.40 12.34 6.74
C ILE A 186 -12.68 12.97 6.18
N ALA A 187 -13.85 12.54 6.64
CA ALA A 187 -15.12 13.16 6.26
C ALA A 187 -15.20 14.63 6.68
N GLU A 188 -14.60 14.99 7.79
CA GLU A 188 -14.58 16.34 8.31
C GLU A 188 -13.44 17.19 7.74
N HIS A 189 -12.23 16.63 7.65
CA HIS A 189 -11.00 17.37 7.36
C HIS A 189 -10.43 17.14 5.96
N GLY A 190 -10.96 16.17 5.20
CA GLY A 190 -10.35 15.68 3.99
C GLY A 190 -9.16 14.75 4.27
N GLY A 191 -8.59 14.17 3.21
CA GLY A 191 -7.45 13.27 3.31
C GLY A 191 -7.66 11.92 2.61
N CYS A 192 -6.93 10.90 3.02
CA CYS A 192 -6.96 9.58 2.40
C CYS A 192 -7.01 8.47 3.46
N LEU A 193 -8.02 7.62 3.41
CA LEU A 193 -8.01 6.32 4.07
C LEU A 193 -7.25 5.33 3.17
N HIS A 194 -6.05 4.96 3.58
CA HIS A 194 -5.21 4.00 2.87
C HIS A 194 -5.10 2.70 3.67
N LEU A 195 -5.83 1.67 3.24
CA LEU A 195 -5.68 0.32 3.78
C LEU A 195 -4.58 -0.42 3.01
N TRP A 196 -3.76 -1.20 3.73
CA TRP A 196 -2.73 -2.01 3.07
C TRP A 196 -2.47 -3.31 3.83
N GLY A 197 -1.83 -4.26 3.19
CA GLY A 197 -1.47 -5.53 3.79
C GLY A 197 -0.89 -6.51 2.78
N HIS A 198 -0.89 -7.79 3.17
CA HIS A 198 -0.46 -8.89 2.34
C HIS A 198 -1.57 -9.93 2.30
N SER A 199 -1.94 -10.39 1.10
CA SER A 199 -3.02 -11.39 0.96
C SER A 199 -2.67 -12.73 1.61
N TRP A 200 -1.39 -13.07 1.63
CA TRP A 200 -0.90 -14.28 2.30
C TRP A 200 -1.05 -14.18 3.83
N GLU A 201 -0.85 -12.99 4.46
CA GLU A 201 -1.14 -12.78 5.89
C GLU A 201 -2.63 -12.95 6.19
N ILE A 202 -3.49 -12.40 5.32
CA ILE A 202 -4.95 -12.55 5.43
C ILE A 202 -5.35 -14.03 5.41
N ASP A 203 -4.74 -14.81 4.52
CA ASP A 203 -5.02 -16.24 4.38
C ASP A 203 -4.48 -17.05 5.57
N GLU A 204 -3.21 -16.87 5.93
CA GLU A 204 -2.57 -17.57 7.05
C GLU A 204 -3.26 -17.34 8.40
N HIS A 205 -3.81 -16.14 8.61
CA HIS A 205 -4.51 -15.77 9.86
C HIS A 205 -6.03 -15.93 9.79
N GLY A 206 -6.59 -16.37 8.66
CA GLY A 206 -8.04 -16.55 8.49
C GLY A 206 -8.82 -15.22 8.53
N TYR A 207 -8.22 -14.11 8.07
CA TYR A 207 -8.81 -12.77 8.19
C TYR A 207 -9.75 -12.40 7.01
N TRP A 208 -10.10 -13.31 6.14
CA TRP A 208 -10.95 -13.02 4.98
C TRP A 208 -12.30 -12.42 5.36
N ASP A 209 -13.00 -12.98 6.35
CA ASP A 209 -14.28 -12.45 6.81
C ASP A 209 -14.15 -11.08 7.48
N LYS A 210 -13.03 -10.85 8.18
CA LYS A 210 -12.71 -9.54 8.77
C LYS A 210 -12.49 -8.51 7.68
N LEU A 211 -11.70 -8.84 6.67
CA LEU A 211 -11.42 -7.99 5.51
C LEU A 211 -12.70 -7.66 4.75
N GLU A 212 -13.54 -8.65 4.50
CA GLU A 212 -14.80 -8.48 3.79
C GLU A 212 -15.75 -7.54 4.53
N ARG A 213 -15.89 -7.67 5.85
CA ARG A 213 -16.67 -6.72 6.66
C ARG A 213 -16.14 -5.29 6.57
N ILE A 214 -14.83 -5.11 6.55
CA ILE A 214 -14.22 -3.78 6.38
C ILE A 214 -14.51 -3.26 4.96
N PHE A 215 -14.30 -4.04 3.91
CA PHE A 215 -14.58 -3.63 2.53
C PHE A 215 -16.05 -3.24 2.34
N SER A 216 -16.97 -4.03 2.89
CA SER A 216 -18.40 -3.70 2.90
C SER A 216 -18.69 -2.35 3.57
N SER A 217 -17.99 -2.04 4.66
CA SER A 217 -18.24 -0.81 5.42
C SER A 217 -17.65 0.45 4.79
N ILE A 218 -16.60 0.31 3.98
CA ILE A 218 -15.96 1.44 3.30
C ILE A 218 -16.40 1.59 1.85
N SER A 219 -17.18 0.63 1.32
CA SER A 219 -17.68 0.69 -0.05
C SER A 219 -18.81 1.70 -0.20
N MET A 220 -18.89 2.36 -1.36
CA MET A 220 -19.99 3.26 -1.75
C MET A 220 -20.30 4.38 -0.75
N LEU A 221 -19.31 4.86 0.00
CA LEU A 221 -19.48 5.95 0.95
C LEU A 221 -19.73 7.29 0.21
N PRO A 222 -20.79 8.03 0.53
CA PRO A 222 -21.09 9.30 -0.11
C PRO A 222 -19.96 10.33 0.11
N GLY A 223 -19.54 11.01 -0.95
CA GLY A 223 -18.54 12.07 -0.90
C GLY A 223 -17.09 11.59 -0.80
N PHE A 224 -16.84 10.29 -0.89
CA PHE A 224 -15.50 9.72 -1.04
C PHE A 224 -15.23 9.33 -2.50
N THR A 225 -13.97 9.50 -2.91
CA THR A 225 -13.46 9.09 -4.22
C THR A 225 -12.54 7.89 -4.05
N TYR A 226 -12.81 6.82 -4.78
CA TYR A 226 -12.00 5.59 -4.75
C TYR A 226 -10.93 5.66 -5.83
N VAL A 227 -9.67 5.49 -5.45
CA VAL A 227 -8.52 5.69 -6.33
C VAL A 227 -7.47 4.61 -6.16
N GLU A 228 -6.71 4.36 -7.21
CA GLU A 228 -5.45 3.64 -7.14
C GLU A 228 -4.33 4.57 -6.64
N ASN A 229 -3.25 4.00 -6.11
CA ASN A 229 -2.16 4.81 -5.56
C ASN A 229 -1.52 5.73 -6.61
N GLY A 230 -1.39 5.25 -7.85
CA GLY A 230 -0.83 6.03 -8.95
C GLY A 230 -1.69 7.24 -9.36
N GLU A 231 -2.99 7.21 -9.10
CA GLU A 231 -3.89 8.33 -9.38
C GLU A 231 -3.66 9.50 -8.40
N LEU A 232 -3.20 9.22 -7.18
CA LEU A 232 -2.88 10.25 -6.18
C LEU A 232 -1.69 11.13 -6.58
N ALA A 233 -0.86 10.70 -7.54
CA ALA A 233 0.20 11.53 -8.11
C ALA A 233 -0.32 12.71 -8.95
N LYS A 234 -1.56 12.62 -9.44
CA LYS A 234 -2.15 13.59 -10.37
C LYS A 234 -2.91 14.73 -9.67
N THR A 235 -3.09 14.63 -8.35
CA THR A 235 -3.95 15.54 -7.57
C THR A 235 -3.17 16.70 -6.91
N SER A 236 -1.96 17.00 -7.40
CA SER A 236 -1.04 18.00 -6.87
C SER A 236 -0.91 19.19 -7.79
#